data_683750b8c4823e44a8b4c475e4f3f6f9
#
_entry.id   683750b8c4823e44a8b4c475e4f3f6f9
#
_cell.length_a   1.000
_cell.length_b   1.000
_cell.length_c   1.000
_cell.angle_alpha   90.00
_cell.angle_beta   90.00
_cell.angle_gamma   90.00
#
_symmetry.space_group_name_H-M   'P 1'
#
loop_
_entity.id
_entity.type
_entity.pdbx_description
1 polymer ?
#
loop_
_entity_poly.entity_id
_entity_poly.type
_entity_poly.pdbx_seq_one_letter_code
_entity_poly.pdbx_strand_id
1 'polypeptide(L)'
;AGRVSSPADPALEGVAAVPGSTSGAVPALAPVAPSRLAAGLVFSLSSYVLWGFLPVYFLLLAPTGAFEIVAYRIVFSLVFCALLLTVTRGWGRLAALVRQPRILLTMAAAGVFIYVNWQVFVLAVTSGHVIEGALGYFINPLFTVLLGVVFLRERLRPAQWVAVGISAVAIVIIAVGYGSFPWIALALTISFGLYGFIKKRVGKQVDAISGLT
;
A
#
# COMPACT_ATOMS: atom_id res chain seq x y z
N ALA A 1 -13.25 -86.99 0.60
CA ALA A 1 -12.64 -85.78 0.13
C ALA A 1 -13.73 -84.76 -0.14
N GLY A 2 -14.14 -84.03 0.88
CA GLY A 2 -15.12 -82.97 0.77
C GLY A 2 -14.53 -81.64 1.26
N ARG A 3 -14.44 -80.70 0.34
CA ARG A 3 -14.05 -79.31 0.64
C ARG A 3 -15.23 -78.60 1.27
N VAL A 4 -15.10 -78.19 2.51
CA VAL A 4 -16.01 -77.26 3.16
C VAL A 4 -15.63 -75.85 2.74
N SER A 5 -16.49 -75.22 1.99
CA SER A 5 -16.41 -73.79 1.66
C SER A 5 -16.95 -72.97 2.86
N SER A 6 -16.10 -72.16 3.43
CA SER A 6 -16.48 -71.17 4.47
C SER A 6 -17.14 -69.94 3.80
N PRO A 7 -18.27 -69.45 4.31
CA PRO A 7 -18.89 -68.22 3.77
C PRO A 7 -18.08 -67.00 4.18
N ALA A 8 -17.81 -66.13 3.23
CA ALA A 8 -17.19 -64.83 3.44
C ALA A 8 -18.14 -63.90 4.21
N ASP A 9 -17.58 -63.26 5.20
CA ASP A 9 -18.27 -62.26 6.06
C ASP A 9 -18.41 -60.92 5.27
N PRO A 10 -19.62 -60.42 5.01
CA PRO A 10 -19.84 -59.20 4.21
C PRO A 10 -19.59 -57.88 4.99
N ALA A 11 -18.99 -57.94 6.19
CA ALA A 11 -18.85 -56.76 7.06
C ALA A 11 -17.56 -55.94 6.90
N LEU A 12 -16.67 -56.27 5.94
CA LEU A 12 -15.40 -55.55 5.75
C LEU A 12 -15.24 -54.77 4.41
N GLU A 13 -16.34 -54.62 3.65
CA GLU A 13 -16.37 -53.75 2.49
C GLU A 13 -16.92 -52.38 2.84
N GLY A 14 -16.14 -51.51 3.52
CA GLY A 14 -16.60 -50.21 3.92
C GLY A 14 -15.51 -49.25 4.42
N VAL A 15 -14.26 -49.62 4.34
CA VAL A 15 -13.18 -48.64 4.60
C VAL A 15 -12.88 -47.88 3.30
N ALA A 16 -13.67 -46.83 3.10
CA ALA A 16 -13.37 -45.82 2.08
C ALA A 16 -11.94 -45.31 2.30
N ALA A 17 -11.07 -45.54 1.33
CA ALA A 17 -9.74 -44.96 1.30
C ALA A 17 -9.87 -43.42 1.44
N VAL A 18 -9.30 -42.87 2.49
CA VAL A 18 -9.14 -41.42 2.67
C VAL A 18 -8.31 -40.95 1.47
N PRO A 19 -8.86 -40.00 0.64
CA PRO A 19 -8.07 -39.44 -0.45
C PRO A 19 -6.83 -38.78 0.17
N GLY A 20 -5.66 -39.24 -0.32
CA GLY A 20 -4.37 -38.77 0.17
C GLY A 20 -4.32 -37.25 0.27
N SER A 21 -3.80 -36.78 1.36
CA SER A 21 -3.43 -35.39 1.60
C SER A 21 -2.53 -34.93 0.43
N THR A 22 -3.12 -34.26 -0.54
CA THR A 22 -2.35 -33.53 -1.54
C THR A 22 -1.56 -32.49 -0.77
N SER A 23 -0.25 -32.78 -0.62
CA SER A 23 0.76 -31.81 -0.22
C SER A 23 0.40 -30.47 -0.85
N GLY A 24 0.15 -29.44 -0.02
CA GLY A 24 -0.20 -28.10 -0.48
C GLY A 24 0.95 -27.48 -1.25
N ALA A 25 1.12 -27.91 -2.49
CA ALA A 25 1.94 -27.22 -3.46
C ALA A 25 1.32 -25.83 -3.62
N VAL A 26 2.01 -24.81 -3.11
CA VAL A 26 1.72 -23.43 -3.42
C VAL A 26 1.63 -23.32 -4.93
N PRO A 27 0.49 -22.87 -5.52
CA PRO A 27 0.38 -22.76 -6.96
C PRO A 27 1.56 -21.94 -7.46
N ALA A 28 2.41 -22.54 -8.28
CA ALA A 28 3.48 -21.82 -8.95
C ALA A 28 2.82 -20.68 -9.73
N LEU A 29 3.17 -19.45 -9.39
CA LEU A 29 2.69 -18.27 -10.12
C LEU A 29 3.04 -18.51 -11.60
N ALA A 30 2.02 -18.56 -12.46
CA ALA A 30 2.22 -18.72 -13.89
C ALA A 30 3.20 -17.64 -14.37
N PRO A 31 4.19 -17.99 -15.22
CA PRO A 31 5.16 -17.03 -15.71
C PRO A 31 4.44 -15.90 -16.42
N VAL A 32 4.66 -14.66 -15.93
CA VAL A 32 4.08 -13.46 -16.53
C VAL A 32 4.65 -13.30 -17.93
N ALA A 33 3.79 -13.17 -18.94
CA ALA A 33 4.22 -12.98 -20.32
C ALA A 33 5.20 -11.79 -20.42
N PRO A 34 6.33 -11.92 -21.14
CA PRO A 34 7.37 -10.90 -21.23
C PRO A 34 6.84 -9.51 -21.61
N SER A 35 5.82 -9.46 -22.47
CA SER A 35 5.15 -8.22 -22.90
C SER A 35 4.42 -7.50 -21.74
N ARG A 36 3.82 -8.25 -20.82
CA ARG A 36 3.15 -7.67 -19.64
C ARG A 36 4.17 -7.18 -18.61
N LEU A 37 5.30 -7.87 -18.47
CA LEU A 37 6.38 -7.43 -17.60
C LEU A 37 7.00 -6.13 -18.12
N ALA A 38 7.29 -6.04 -19.42
CA ALA A 38 7.83 -4.84 -20.04
C ALA A 38 6.88 -3.65 -19.90
N ALA A 39 5.58 -3.84 -20.16
CA ALA A 39 4.58 -2.79 -19.96
C ALA A 39 4.52 -2.34 -18.49
N GLY A 40 4.53 -3.29 -17.54
CA GLY A 40 4.56 -2.96 -16.11
C GLY A 40 5.79 -2.15 -15.71
N LEU A 41 6.96 -2.48 -16.22
CA LEU A 41 8.20 -1.73 -15.98
C LEU A 41 8.15 -0.32 -16.58
N VAL A 42 7.64 -0.16 -17.80
CA VAL A 42 7.49 1.15 -18.44
C VAL A 42 6.53 2.03 -17.63
N PHE A 43 5.35 1.52 -17.23
CA PHE A 43 4.40 2.29 -16.41
C PHE A 43 4.98 2.66 -15.05
N SER A 44 5.69 1.74 -14.40
CA SER A 44 6.34 2.02 -13.11
C SER A 44 7.42 3.09 -13.26
N LEU A 45 8.30 2.95 -14.24
CA LEU A 45 9.37 3.91 -14.50
C LEU A 45 8.80 5.30 -14.81
N SER A 46 7.79 5.38 -15.70
CA SER A 46 7.12 6.64 -16.03
C SER A 46 6.50 7.30 -14.80
N SER A 47 5.87 6.52 -13.92
CA SER A 47 5.31 7.03 -12.66
C SER A 47 6.38 7.61 -11.75
N TYR A 48 7.51 6.92 -11.58
CA TYR A 48 8.60 7.42 -10.74
C TYR A 48 9.27 8.65 -11.33
N VAL A 49 9.42 8.72 -12.65
CA VAL A 49 9.94 9.92 -13.34
C VAL A 49 9.01 11.10 -13.10
N LEU A 50 7.70 10.93 -13.30
CA LEU A 50 6.71 11.98 -13.01
C LEU A 50 6.75 12.44 -11.55
N TRP A 51 6.86 11.50 -10.61
CA TRP A 51 7.00 11.83 -9.19
C TRP A 51 8.28 12.58 -8.87
N GLY A 52 9.39 12.24 -9.56
CA GLY A 52 10.67 12.93 -9.42
C GLY A 52 10.62 14.40 -9.88
N PHE A 53 9.74 14.76 -10.82
CA PHE A 53 9.53 16.13 -11.26
C PHE A 53 8.60 16.96 -10.37
N LEU A 54 7.83 16.34 -9.47
CA LEU A 54 6.89 17.07 -8.59
C LEU A 54 7.54 18.17 -7.76
N PRO A 55 8.73 18.00 -7.15
CA PRO A 55 9.37 19.09 -6.42
C PRO A 55 9.64 20.31 -7.30
N VAL A 56 10.12 20.10 -8.54
CA VAL A 56 10.35 21.18 -9.49
C VAL A 56 9.05 21.90 -9.85
N TYR A 57 7.99 21.13 -10.09
CA TYR A 57 6.67 21.69 -10.35
C TYR A 57 6.17 22.57 -9.19
N PHE A 58 6.33 22.14 -7.94
CA PHE A 58 5.92 22.95 -6.78
C PHE A 58 6.75 24.21 -6.61
N LEU A 59 8.05 24.17 -6.93
CA LEU A 59 8.90 25.37 -6.92
C LEU A 59 8.50 26.37 -8.00
N LEU A 60 8.03 25.91 -9.16
CA LEU A 60 7.54 26.78 -10.24
C LEU A 60 6.21 27.48 -9.87
N LEU A 61 5.49 27.00 -8.88
CA LEU A 61 4.27 27.64 -8.39
C LEU A 61 4.53 28.78 -7.40
N ALA A 62 5.80 29.11 -7.10
CA ALA A 62 6.11 30.24 -6.27
C ALA A 62 5.56 31.56 -6.93
N PRO A 63 5.01 32.48 -6.15
CA PRO A 63 5.04 32.61 -4.68
C PRO A 63 3.88 31.94 -3.91
N THR A 64 3.13 31.04 -4.54
CA THR A 64 1.99 30.38 -3.91
C THR A 64 2.41 29.57 -2.68
N GLY A 65 1.70 29.74 -1.57
CA GLY A 65 1.99 29.04 -0.32
C GLY A 65 1.65 27.56 -0.36
N ALA A 66 2.35 26.75 0.46
CA ALA A 66 2.14 25.30 0.51
C ALA A 66 0.68 24.91 0.80
N PHE A 67 -0.02 25.65 1.64
CA PHE A 67 -1.43 25.39 1.95
C PHE A 67 -2.34 25.65 0.75
N GLU A 68 -2.09 26.70 -0.01
CA GLU A 68 -2.85 27.02 -1.21
C GLU A 68 -2.64 25.97 -2.31
N ILE A 69 -1.40 25.54 -2.52
CA ILE A 69 -1.05 24.48 -3.49
C ILE A 69 -1.84 23.21 -3.19
N VAL A 70 -1.83 22.76 -1.92
CA VAL A 70 -2.56 21.56 -1.51
C VAL A 70 -4.07 21.76 -1.60
N ALA A 71 -4.60 22.92 -1.23
CA ALA A 71 -6.02 23.23 -1.36
C ALA A 71 -6.49 23.19 -2.81
N TYR A 72 -5.81 23.86 -3.73
CA TYR A 72 -6.12 23.78 -5.17
C TYR A 72 -6.06 22.36 -5.70
N ARG A 73 -5.05 21.59 -5.31
CA ARG A 73 -4.93 20.20 -5.69
C ARG A 73 -6.14 19.37 -5.23
N ILE A 74 -6.62 19.56 -4.00
CA ILE A 74 -7.81 18.86 -3.49
C ILE A 74 -9.03 19.26 -4.33
N VAL A 75 -9.26 20.55 -4.56
CA VAL A 75 -10.40 21.04 -5.33
C VAL A 75 -10.38 20.47 -6.76
N PHE A 76 -9.25 20.57 -7.46
CA PHE A 76 -9.14 20.02 -8.83
C PHE A 76 -9.29 18.51 -8.87
N SER A 77 -8.76 17.80 -7.88
CA SER A 77 -8.93 16.34 -7.78
C SER A 77 -10.39 15.97 -7.54
N LEU A 78 -11.11 16.69 -6.68
CA LEU A 78 -12.55 16.48 -6.46
C LEU A 78 -13.36 16.73 -7.73
N VAL A 79 -13.10 17.84 -8.43
CA VAL A 79 -13.77 18.13 -9.72
C VAL A 79 -13.51 17.02 -10.73
N PHE A 80 -12.25 16.58 -10.87
CA PHE A 80 -11.89 15.50 -11.78
C PHE A 80 -12.57 14.18 -11.39
N CYS A 81 -12.56 13.80 -10.12
CA CYS A 81 -13.24 12.59 -9.65
C CYS A 81 -14.75 12.66 -9.84
N ALA A 82 -15.38 13.82 -9.57
CA ALA A 82 -16.81 14.02 -9.81
C ALA A 82 -17.15 13.87 -11.30
N LEU A 83 -16.33 14.43 -12.19
CA LEU A 83 -16.48 14.26 -13.64
C LEU A 83 -16.37 12.79 -14.03
N LEU A 84 -15.37 12.10 -13.50
CA LEU A 84 -15.14 10.67 -13.76
C LEU A 84 -16.31 9.81 -13.26
N LEU A 85 -16.84 10.08 -12.05
CA LEU A 85 -18.02 9.42 -11.51
C LEU A 85 -19.27 9.66 -12.38
N THR A 86 -19.40 10.85 -12.94
CA THR A 86 -20.51 11.19 -13.85
C THR A 86 -20.40 10.39 -15.13
N VAL A 87 -19.22 10.38 -15.77
CA VAL A 87 -18.97 9.63 -17.02
C VAL A 87 -19.13 8.13 -16.81
N THR A 88 -18.61 7.59 -15.70
CA THR A 88 -18.70 6.15 -15.39
C THR A 88 -20.01 5.74 -14.72
N ARG A 89 -20.94 6.69 -14.49
CA ARG A 89 -22.20 6.48 -13.74
C ARG A 89 -21.96 5.86 -12.36
N GLY A 90 -20.87 6.23 -11.71
CA GLY A 90 -20.41 5.65 -10.44
C GLY A 90 -21.09 6.18 -9.18
N TRP A 91 -21.96 7.19 -9.27
CA TRP A 91 -22.60 7.86 -8.13
C TRP A 91 -23.36 6.90 -7.19
N GLY A 92 -24.01 5.86 -7.74
CA GLY A 92 -24.71 4.85 -6.94
C GLY A 92 -23.76 4.05 -6.03
N ARG A 93 -22.56 3.73 -6.52
CA ARG A 93 -21.52 3.04 -5.74
C ARG A 93 -20.98 3.94 -4.63
N LEU A 94 -20.69 5.19 -4.94
CA LEU A 94 -20.27 6.17 -3.94
C LEU A 94 -21.34 6.35 -2.85
N ALA A 95 -22.61 6.51 -3.22
CA ALA A 95 -23.71 6.63 -2.27
C ALA A 95 -23.85 5.39 -1.36
N ALA A 96 -23.61 4.19 -1.90
CA ALA A 96 -23.60 2.96 -1.11
C ALA A 96 -22.44 2.91 -0.11
N LEU A 97 -21.26 3.45 -0.45
CA LEU A 97 -20.12 3.57 0.45
C LEU A 97 -20.37 4.59 1.57
N VAL A 98 -20.91 5.76 1.24
CA VAL A 98 -21.22 6.82 2.22
C VAL A 98 -22.23 6.35 3.26
N ARG A 99 -23.13 5.43 2.90
CA ARG A 99 -24.08 4.82 3.85
C ARG A 99 -23.45 3.82 4.84
N GLN A 100 -22.16 3.51 4.66
CA GLN A 100 -21.43 2.58 5.54
C GLN A 100 -20.50 3.39 6.48
N PRO A 101 -20.96 3.78 7.68
CA PRO A 101 -20.22 4.73 8.54
C PRO A 101 -18.84 4.21 8.94
N ARG A 102 -18.65 2.91 9.08
CA ARG A 102 -17.34 2.33 9.42
C ARG A 102 -16.34 2.50 8.28
N ILE A 103 -16.76 2.29 7.04
CA ILE A 103 -15.90 2.48 5.87
C ILE A 103 -15.61 3.97 5.68
N LEU A 104 -16.64 4.81 5.77
CA LEU A 104 -16.50 6.26 5.66
C LEU A 104 -15.53 6.82 6.70
N LEU A 105 -15.65 6.44 7.97
CA LEU A 105 -14.74 6.87 9.03
C LEU A 105 -13.30 6.41 8.78
N THR A 106 -13.12 5.17 8.31
CA THR A 106 -11.81 4.63 7.98
C THR A 106 -11.18 5.37 6.79
N MET A 107 -11.98 5.68 5.76
CA MET A 107 -11.53 6.46 4.62
C MET A 107 -11.22 7.91 4.99
N ALA A 108 -12.04 8.53 5.84
CA ALA A 108 -11.78 9.88 6.37
C ALA A 108 -10.48 9.91 7.16
N ALA A 109 -10.22 8.93 8.03
CA ALA A 109 -8.95 8.82 8.73
C ALA A 109 -7.76 8.68 7.76
N ALA A 110 -7.88 7.83 6.74
CA ALA A 110 -6.86 7.72 5.68
C ALA A 110 -6.68 9.06 4.94
N GLY A 111 -7.78 9.77 4.64
CA GLY A 111 -7.77 11.10 4.03
C GLY A 111 -6.99 12.13 4.84
N VAL A 112 -7.18 12.15 6.16
CA VAL A 112 -6.42 13.04 7.07
C VAL A 112 -4.93 12.73 7.01
N PHE A 113 -4.53 11.46 7.09
CA PHE A 113 -3.12 11.09 7.03
C PHE A 113 -2.46 11.44 5.70
N ILE A 114 -3.15 11.22 4.57
CA ILE A 114 -2.59 11.57 3.27
C ILE A 114 -2.57 13.08 3.05
N TYR A 115 -3.54 13.83 3.59
CA TYR A 115 -3.53 15.29 3.59
C TYR A 115 -2.31 15.82 4.35
N VAL A 116 -2.08 15.36 5.58
CA VAL A 116 -0.90 15.74 6.38
C VAL A 116 0.39 15.41 5.64
N ASN A 117 0.47 14.23 5.03
CA ASN A 117 1.63 13.84 4.23
C ASN A 117 1.92 14.84 3.10
N TRP A 118 0.92 15.17 2.29
CA TRP A 118 1.09 16.12 1.20
C TRP A 118 1.39 17.53 1.67
N GLN A 119 0.76 17.97 2.76
CA GLN A 119 1.01 19.28 3.33
C GLN A 119 2.46 19.42 3.79
N VAL A 120 2.97 18.43 4.52
CA VAL A 120 4.37 18.40 4.98
C VAL A 120 5.34 18.29 3.80
N PHE A 121 5.02 17.50 2.78
CA PHE A 121 5.87 17.36 1.59
C PHE A 121 5.97 18.67 0.80
N VAL A 122 4.85 19.31 0.50
CA VAL A 122 4.85 20.58 -0.23
C VAL A 122 5.57 21.66 0.58
N LEU A 123 5.33 21.70 1.90
CA LEU A 123 6.04 22.60 2.81
C LEU A 123 7.55 22.35 2.78
N ALA A 124 7.99 21.09 2.82
CA ALA A 124 9.41 20.74 2.74
C ALA A 124 10.04 21.23 1.43
N VAL A 125 9.34 21.04 0.30
CA VAL A 125 9.84 21.48 -1.01
C VAL A 125 9.92 23.00 -1.09
N THR A 126 8.86 23.72 -0.70
CA THR A 126 8.79 25.19 -0.80
C THR A 126 9.67 25.92 0.21
N SER A 127 10.05 25.25 1.32
CA SER A 127 11.00 25.78 2.33
C SER A 127 12.45 25.33 2.15
N GLY A 128 12.79 24.66 1.03
CA GLY A 128 14.15 24.25 0.72
C GLY A 128 14.62 22.95 1.39
N HIS A 129 13.74 22.22 2.10
CA HIS A 129 14.05 20.97 2.81
C HIS A 129 13.76 19.70 1.96
N VAL A 130 14.01 19.77 0.65
CA VAL A 130 13.69 18.68 -0.30
C VAL A 130 14.39 17.37 0.07
N ILE A 131 15.65 17.46 0.55
CA ILE A 131 16.45 16.28 0.94
C ILE A 131 15.80 15.58 2.14
N GLU A 132 15.34 16.33 3.14
CA GLU A 132 14.66 15.79 4.30
C GLU A 132 13.32 15.15 3.91
N GLY A 133 12.59 15.78 2.97
CA GLY A 133 11.39 15.19 2.35
C GLY A 133 11.67 13.86 1.67
N ALA A 134 12.75 13.79 0.88
CA ALA A 134 13.18 12.55 0.23
C ALA A 134 13.55 11.47 1.26
N LEU A 135 14.25 11.83 2.32
CA LEU A 135 14.62 10.91 3.41
C LEU A 135 13.37 10.24 4.01
N GLY A 136 12.27 10.98 4.23
CA GLY A 136 11.03 10.42 4.72
C GLY A 136 10.48 9.29 3.86
N TYR A 137 10.57 9.42 2.55
CA TYR A 137 10.14 8.36 1.63
C TYR A 137 11.10 7.17 1.59
N PHE A 138 12.40 7.38 1.83
CA PHE A 138 13.36 6.28 2.01
C PHE A 138 13.11 5.48 3.29
N ILE A 139 12.69 6.13 4.36
CA ILE A 139 12.36 5.48 5.64
C ILE A 139 11.04 4.69 5.54
N ASN A 140 10.14 5.10 4.68
CA ASN A 140 8.77 4.58 4.60
C ASN A 140 8.66 3.05 4.40
N PRO A 141 9.43 2.38 3.52
CA PRO A 141 9.40 0.92 3.41
C PRO A 141 9.72 0.23 4.74
N LEU A 142 10.71 0.75 5.49
CA LEU A 142 11.10 0.21 6.78
C LEU A 142 9.96 0.36 7.81
N PHE A 143 9.34 1.53 7.86
CA PHE A 143 8.20 1.80 8.74
C PHE A 143 6.99 0.92 8.38
N THR A 144 6.73 0.70 7.09
CA THR A 144 5.65 -0.17 6.61
C THR A 144 5.88 -1.63 7.02
N VAL A 145 7.12 -2.12 6.93
CA VAL A 145 7.51 -3.45 7.43
C VAL A 145 7.31 -3.53 8.94
N LEU A 146 7.72 -2.51 9.69
CA LEU A 146 7.52 -2.44 11.14
C LEU A 146 6.02 -2.50 11.51
N LEU A 147 5.16 -1.75 10.80
CA LEU A 147 3.71 -1.83 10.98
C LEU A 147 3.16 -3.24 10.68
N GLY A 148 3.66 -3.92 9.64
CA GLY A 148 3.32 -5.30 9.31
C GLY A 148 3.67 -6.26 10.44
N VAL A 149 4.87 -6.18 10.97
CA VAL A 149 5.35 -7.03 12.07
C VAL A 149 4.56 -6.78 13.36
N VAL A 150 4.41 -5.50 13.75
CA VAL A 150 3.81 -5.14 15.05
C VAL A 150 2.29 -5.35 15.05
N PHE A 151 1.59 -4.87 14.02
CA PHE A 151 0.12 -4.87 14.00
C PHE A 151 -0.50 -6.07 13.29
N LEU A 152 0.14 -6.58 12.23
CA LEU A 152 -0.33 -7.75 11.50
C LEU A 152 0.32 -9.04 12.00
N ARG A 153 1.31 -8.95 12.94
CA ARG A 153 2.08 -10.07 13.46
C ARG A 153 2.72 -10.91 12.36
N GLU A 154 3.12 -10.26 11.26
CA GLU A 154 3.82 -10.91 10.16
C GLU A 154 5.20 -11.38 10.64
N ARG A 155 5.57 -12.62 10.29
CA ARG A 155 6.88 -13.17 10.64
C ARG A 155 7.85 -12.91 9.49
N LEU A 156 8.88 -12.13 9.76
CA LEU A 156 9.96 -11.89 8.80
C LEU A 156 10.92 -13.08 8.77
N ARG A 157 11.42 -13.39 7.57
CA ARG A 157 12.53 -14.34 7.42
C ARG A 157 13.83 -13.71 7.93
N PRO A 158 14.83 -14.50 8.39
CA PRO A 158 16.10 -13.96 8.89
C PRO A 158 16.78 -12.98 7.92
N ALA A 159 16.79 -13.29 6.62
CA ALA A 159 17.33 -12.40 5.60
C ALA A 159 16.63 -11.04 5.53
N GLN A 160 15.32 -11.00 5.78
CA GLN A 160 14.55 -9.74 5.83
C GLN A 160 14.92 -8.92 7.08
N TRP A 161 15.16 -9.55 8.22
CA TRP A 161 15.66 -8.87 9.41
C TRP A 161 17.04 -8.23 9.19
N VAL A 162 17.93 -8.91 8.46
CA VAL A 162 19.23 -8.35 8.08
C VAL A 162 19.05 -7.11 7.20
N ALA A 163 18.17 -7.17 6.18
CA ALA A 163 17.88 -6.02 5.33
C ALA A 163 17.29 -4.84 6.10
N VAL A 164 16.36 -5.10 7.03
CA VAL A 164 15.79 -4.09 7.95
C VAL A 164 16.88 -3.47 8.81
N GLY A 165 17.80 -4.27 9.36
CA GLY A 165 18.92 -3.80 10.16
C GLY A 165 19.86 -2.90 9.38
N ILE A 166 20.27 -3.30 8.18
CA ILE A 166 21.12 -2.49 7.29
C ILE A 166 20.45 -1.15 6.95
N SER A 167 19.14 -1.19 6.60
CA SER A 167 18.37 0.02 6.31
C SER A 167 18.27 0.95 7.51
N ALA A 168 18.05 0.40 8.71
CA ALA A 168 17.99 1.19 9.94
C ALA A 168 19.34 1.88 10.24
N VAL A 169 20.46 1.18 10.08
CA VAL A 169 21.80 1.75 10.23
C VAL A 169 22.04 2.88 9.23
N ALA A 170 21.68 2.68 7.95
CA ALA A 170 21.82 3.71 6.92
C ALA A 170 21.02 4.97 7.26
N ILE A 171 19.79 4.81 7.75
CA ILE A 171 18.92 5.92 8.17
C ILE A 171 19.56 6.68 9.34
N VAL A 172 20.07 5.98 10.34
CA VAL A 172 20.75 6.61 11.50
C VAL A 172 21.96 7.41 11.04
N ILE A 173 22.80 6.85 10.17
CA ILE A 173 23.98 7.55 9.62
C ILE A 173 23.56 8.85 8.92
N ILE A 174 22.53 8.80 8.08
CA ILE A 174 22.02 9.98 7.36
C ILE A 174 21.45 10.99 8.35
N ALA A 175 20.65 10.56 9.32
CA ALA A 175 20.02 11.43 10.31
C ALA A 175 21.07 12.15 11.19
N VAL A 176 22.13 11.44 11.61
CA VAL A 176 23.25 12.02 12.37
C VAL A 176 24.04 13.00 11.51
N GLY A 177 24.32 12.62 10.25
CA GLY A 177 25.04 13.49 9.30
C GLY A 177 24.27 14.76 8.91
N TYR A 178 22.94 14.75 9.05
CA TYR A 178 22.10 15.93 8.77
C TYR A 178 22.23 17.01 9.86
N GLY A 179 22.69 16.67 11.05
CA GLY A 179 22.99 17.62 12.13
C GLY A 179 21.77 18.26 12.81
N SER A 180 20.55 17.93 12.42
CA SER A 180 19.31 18.39 13.04
C SER A 180 18.29 17.25 13.11
N PHE A 181 17.32 17.37 14.04
CA PHE A 181 16.28 16.36 14.19
C PHE A 181 15.37 16.33 12.93
N PRO A 182 15.27 15.20 12.20
CA PRO A 182 14.59 15.13 10.92
C PRO A 182 13.06 14.99 11.08
N TRP A 183 12.40 16.01 11.64
CA TRP A 183 10.96 15.98 11.93
C TRP A 183 10.09 15.86 10.66
N ILE A 184 10.52 16.46 9.55
CA ILE A 184 9.83 16.37 8.24
C ILE A 184 9.84 14.92 7.75
N ALA A 185 11.02 14.28 7.79
CA ALA A 185 11.15 12.88 7.37
C ALA A 185 10.28 11.95 8.22
N LEU A 186 10.24 12.15 9.53
CA LEU A 186 9.39 11.38 10.44
C LEU A 186 7.91 11.61 10.19
N ALA A 187 7.49 12.88 10.03
CA ALA A 187 6.10 13.22 9.74
C ALA A 187 5.62 12.58 8.43
N LEU A 188 6.44 12.63 7.38
CA LEU A 188 6.15 11.99 6.10
C LEU A 188 6.06 10.47 6.21
N THR A 189 7.02 9.84 6.88
CA THR A 189 7.07 8.39 7.09
C THR A 189 5.84 7.90 7.85
N ILE A 190 5.52 8.53 8.98
CA ILE A 190 4.41 8.13 9.84
C ILE A 190 3.07 8.33 9.11
N SER A 191 2.86 9.51 8.55
CA SER A 191 1.60 9.84 7.88
C SER A 191 1.33 8.95 6.67
N PHE A 192 2.33 8.71 5.82
CA PHE A 192 2.17 7.85 4.65
C PHE A 192 2.04 6.36 5.02
N GLY A 193 2.84 5.90 5.99
CA GLY A 193 2.76 4.51 6.45
C GLY A 193 1.41 4.19 7.11
N LEU A 194 0.87 5.10 7.94
CA LEU A 194 -0.46 4.94 8.53
C LEU A 194 -1.56 5.01 7.48
N TYR A 195 -1.47 5.93 6.52
CA TYR A 195 -2.36 5.97 5.36
C TYR A 195 -2.39 4.64 4.63
N GLY A 196 -1.23 4.10 4.26
CA GLY A 196 -1.12 2.81 3.56
C GLY A 196 -1.66 1.64 4.36
N PHE A 197 -1.38 1.62 5.68
CA PHE A 197 -1.88 0.60 6.59
C PHE A 197 -3.41 0.61 6.71
N ILE A 198 -4.02 1.81 6.86
CA ILE A 198 -5.47 1.97 6.92
C ILE A 198 -6.11 1.57 5.58
N LYS A 199 -5.56 2.06 4.47
CA LYS A 199 -6.07 1.76 3.12
C LYS A 199 -6.00 0.27 2.77
N LYS A 200 -4.98 -0.46 3.23
CA LYS A 200 -4.87 -1.92 3.06
C LYS A 200 -6.07 -2.66 3.67
N ARG A 201 -6.64 -2.16 4.77
CA ARG A 201 -7.80 -2.78 5.44
C ARG A 201 -9.11 -2.64 4.67
N VAL A 202 -9.30 -1.52 3.97
CA VAL A 202 -10.53 -1.23 3.22
C VAL A 202 -10.38 -1.42 1.72
N GLY A 203 -9.17 -1.58 1.20
CA GLY A 203 -8.89 -1.63 -0.23
C GLY A 203 -9.55 -2.77 -1.02
N LYS A 204 -10.06 -3.79 -0.33
CA LYS A 204 -10.86 -4.86 -0.93
C LYS A 204 -12.34 -4.50 -1.09
N GLN A 205 -12.81 -3.45 -0.43
CA GLN A 205 -14.22 -3.06 -0.34
C GLN A 205 -14.53 -1.77 -1.11
N VAL A 206 -13.49 -1.02 -1.48
CA VAL A 206 -13.61 0.31 -2.10
C VAL A 206 -12.85 0.33 -3.41
N ASP A 207 -13.54 0.67 -4.51
CA ASP A 207 -12.90 0.87 -5.80
C ASP A 207 -12.06 2.16 -5.83
N ALA A 208 -11.08 2.23 -6.75
CA ALA A 208 -10.10 3.31 -6.77
C ALA A 208 -10.73 4.71 -6.91
N ILE A 209 -11.76 4.86 -7.76
CA ILE A 209 -12.41 6.15 -8.01
C ILE A 209 -13.19 6.62 -6.78
N SER A 210 -14.05 5.74 -6.23
CA SER A 210 -14.84 6.07 -5.02
C SER A 210 -13.95 6.28 -3.77
N GLY A 211 -12.75 5.73 -3.75
CA GLY A 211 -11.80 5.91 -2.67
C GLY A 211 -10.95 7.19 -2.76
N LEU A 212 -11.01 7.91 -3.89
CA LEU A 212 -10.33 9.19 -4.11
C LEU A 212 -11.28 10.39 -3.98
N THR A 213 -12.59 10.15 -4.04
CA THR A 213 -13.63 11.18 -3.90
C THR A 213 -13.95 11.45 -2.46
#